data_48c4bde9c0b9532ed6745aef7dda2db1
#
_entry.id   48c4bde9c0b9532ed6745aef7dda2db1
#
_cell.length_a   1.000
_cell.length_b   1.000
_cell.length_c   1.000
_cell.angle_alpha   90.00
_cell.angle_beta   90.00
_cell.angle_gamma   90.00
#
_symmetry.space_group_name_H-M   'P 1'
#
loop_
_entity.id
_entity.type
_entity.pdbx_description
1 polymer ?
#
loop_
_entity_poly.entity_id
_entity_poly.type
_entity_poly.pdbx_seq_one_letter_code
_entity_poly.pdbx_strand_id
1 'polypeptide(L)'
;MTAVPLRKSGDGIHKWMVQVDGHTVHFGRKGYSDYTIHKDHARMLRYLGRHIKRENWTKAGRATAGFWSRWLLWSEPSLRQAIKRTGKVLGPKYKIKFLSGNK
;
A
#
# COMPACT_ATOMS: atom_id res chain seq x y z
N MET A 1 0.07 19.09 8.34
CA MET A 1 -0.07 17.91 7.48
C MET A 1 1.19 17.08 7.54
N THR A 2 1.05 15.79 7.73
CA THR A 2 2.18 14.87 7.85
C THR A 2 2.45 14.20 6.51
N ALA A 3 3.68 14.30 6.03
CA ALA A 3 4.08 13.62 4.81
C ALA A 3 4.36 12.15 5.10
N VAL A 4 3.93 11.27 4.20
CA VAL A 4 4.18 9.84 4.25
C VAL A 4 4.99 9.46 3.02
N PRO A 5 6.32 9.38 3.14
CA PRO A 5 7.15 9.02 1.99
C PRO A 5 6.87 7.58 1.54
N LEU A 6 6.59 7.41 0.26
CA LEU A 6 6.43 6.10 -0.37
C LEU A 6 7.55 5.91 -1.38
N ARG A 7 8.34 4.86 -1.25
CA ARG A 7 9.45 4.58 -2.15
C ARG A 7 9.64 3.09 -2.33
N LYS A 8 10.46 2.73 -3.30
CA LYS A 8 10.83 1.33 -3.46
C LYS A 8 11.57 0.84 -2.22
N SER A 9 11.25 -0.37 -1.79
CA SER A 9 11.92 -0.96 -0.65
C SER A 9 13.35 -1.35 -1.01
N GLY A 10 14.28 -1.09 -0.10
CA GLY A 10 15.68 -1.49 -0.27
C GLY A 10 16.03 -2.80 0.40
N ASP A 11 15.04 -3.52 0.95
CA ASP A 11 15.33 -4.75 1.71
C ASP A 11 15.53 -6.00 0.85
N GLY A 12 15.33 -5.90 -0.48
CA GLY A 12 15.50 -7.03 -1.39
C GLY A 12 14.33 -8.01 -1.40
N ILE A 13 13.35 -7.84 -0.55
CA ILE A 13 12.22 -8.76 -0.38
C ILE A 13 10.91 -8.12 -0.81
N HIS A 14 10.69 -6.86 -0.44
CA HIS A 14 9.43 -6.16 -0.67
C HIS A 14 9.55 -5.17 -1.84
N LYS A 15 8.40 -4.88 -2.46
CA LYS A 15 8.34 -3.93 -3.58
C LYS A 15 8.44 -2.49 -3.11
N TRP A 16 7.76 -2.18 -2.00
CA TRP A 16 7.57 -0.80 -1.55
C TRP A 16 7.79 -0.67 -0.05
N MET A 17 8.03 0.57 0.36
CA MET A 17 8.08 0.93 1.78
C MET A 17 7.48 2.31 1.98
N VAL A 18 6.92 2.52 3.16
CA VAL A 18 6.46 3.84 3.60
C VAL A 18 7.00 4.12 4.99
N GLN A 19 7.04 5.41 5.32
CA GLN A 19 7.37 5.85 6.68
C GLN A 19 6.15 6.61 7.20
N VAL A 20 5.53 6.09 8.26
CA VAL A 20 4.32 6.67 8.83
C VAL A 20 4.40 6.63 10.35
N ASP A 21 4.20 7.78 10.99
CA ASP A 21 4.18 7.91 12.45
C ASP A 21 5.42 7.29 13.11
N GLY A 22 6.60 7.47 12.51
CA GLY A 22 7.84 6.92 13.05
C GLY A 22 8.08 5.44 12.73
N HIS A 23 7.17 4.80 12.01
CA HIS A 23 7.31 3.40 11.61
C HIS A 23 7.73 3.29 10.15
N THR A 24 8.63 2.36 9.87
CA THR A 24 8.97 1.98 8.49
C THR A 24 8.23 0.69 8.19
N VAL A 25 7.38 0.72 7.15
CA VAL A 25 6.55 -0.43 6.80
C VAL A 25 6.93 -0.89 5.40
N HIS A 26 7.43 -2.11 5.27
CA HIS A 26 7.72 -2.74 3.98
C HIS A 26 6.55 -3.61 3.59
N PHE A 27 6.11 -3.53 2.33
CA PHE A 27 4.94 -4.27 1.88
C PHE A 27 5.04 -4.65 0.41
N GLY A 28 4.24 -5.66 0.01
CA GLY A 28 4.24 -6.17 -1.34
C GLY A 28 5.47 -7.03 -1.61
N ARG A 29 5.28 -8.34 -1.77
CA ARG A 29 6.43 -9.22 -1.98
C ARG A 29 6.90 -9.19 -3.41
N LYS A 30 8.21 -9.06 -3.63
CA LYS A 30 8.81 -9.13 -4.97
C LYS A 30 8.53 -10.51 -5.57
N GLY A 31 8.31 -10.53 -6.88
CA GLY A 31 8.01 -11.75 -7.60
C GLY A 31 6.54 -12.13 -7.59
N TYR A 32 5.71 -11.47 -6.80
CA TYR A 32 4.27 -11.72 -6.75
C TYR A 32 3.52 -10.60 -7.46
N SER A 33 2.43 -10.95 -8.14
CA SER A 33 1.60 -9.96 -8.81
C SER A 33 0.63 -9.30 -7.83
N ASP A 34 0.04 -8.20 -8.27
CA ASP A 34 -0.99 -7.51 -7.51
C ASP A 34 -1.93 -6.79 -8.48
N TYR A 35 -2.98 -6.15 -7.95
CA TYR A 35 -4.00 -5.56 -8.81
C TYR A 35 -3.45 -4.45 -9.71
N THR A 36 -2.43 -3.74 -9.29
CA THR A 36 -1.81 -2.70 -10.13
C THR A 36 -1.03 -3.31 -11.30
N ILE A 37 -0.71 -4.59 -11.24
CA ILE A 37 0.03 -5.30 -12.29
C ILE A 37 -0.91 -6.08 -13.20
N HIS A 38 -1.69 -7.04 -12.64
CA HIS A 38 -2.55 -7.90 -13.46
C HIS A 38 -3.89 -7.26 -13.81
N LYS A 39 -4.34 -6.30 -13.03
CA LYS A 39 -5.60 -5.57 -13.26
C LYS A 39 -6.82 -6.48 -13.34
N ASP A 40 -6.75 -7.62 -12.65
CA ASP A 40 -7.81 -8.63 -12.64
C ASP A 40 -8.69 -8.44 -11.40
N HIS A 41 -9.89 -7.91 -11.61
CA HIS A 41 -10.81 -7.58 -10.53
C HIS A 41 -11.20 -8.80 -9.70
N ALA A 42 -11.41 -9.96 -10.36
CA ALA A 42 -11.78 -11.17 -9.65
C ALA A 42 -10.66 -11.65 -8.72
N ARG A 43 -9.42 -11.56 -9.17
CA ARG A 43 -8.27 -11.89 -8.32
C ARG A 43 -8.16 -10.95 -7.13
N MET A 44 -8.44 -9.67 -7.37
CA MET A 44 -8.43 -8.67 -6.28
C MET A 44 -9.48 -9.04 -5.23
N LEU A 45 -10.69 -9.39 -5.64
CA LEU A 45 -11.74 -9.77 -4.69
C LEU A 45 -11.35 -11.03 -3.90
N ARG A 46 -10.71 -12.00 -4.54
CA ARG A 46 -10.26 -13.20 -3.83
C ARG A 46 -9.17 -12.88 -2.80
N TYR A 47 -8.28 -11.95 -3.13
CA TYR A 47 -7.27 -11.49 -2.17
C TYR A 47 -7.96 -10.89 -0.94
N LEU A 48 -8.93 -10.02 -1.15
CA LEU A 48 -9.64 -9.38 -0.04
C LEU A 48 -10.31 -10.43 0.85
N GLY A 49 -10.96 -11.41 0.24
CA GLY A 49 -11.65 -12.45 0.99
C GLY A 49 -10.70 -13.27 1.87
N ARG A 50 -9.47 -13.51 1.39
CA ARG A 50 -8.50 -14.27 2.17
C ARG A 50 -7.89 -13.49 3.33
N HIS A 51 -7.79 -12.17 3.18
CA HIS A 51 -7.03 -11.36 4.13
C HIS A 51 -7.87 -10.59 5.13
N ILE A 52 -9.15 -10.36 4.83
CA ILE A 52 -9.98 -9.45 5.61
C ILE A 52 -10.08 -9.82 7.09
N LYS A 53 -10.06 -11.10 7.41
CA LYS A 53 -10.22 -11.55 8.80
C LYS A 53 -8.96 -11.38 9.64
N ARG A 54 -7.81 -11.18 9.00
CA ARG A 54 -6.52 -11.14 9.68
C ARG A 54 -5.86 -9.78 9.71
N GLU A 55 -6.43 -8.81 8.98
CA GLU A 55 -5.78 -7.52 8.79
C GLU A 55 -6.72 -6.39 9.13
N ASN A 56 -6.16 -5.32 9.65
CA ASN A 56 -6.93 -4.12 9.93
C ASN A 56 -6.70 -3.11 8.81
N TRP A 57 -7.71 -2.94 7.94
CA TRP A 57 -7.63 -2.04 6.78
C TRP A 57 -8.18 -0.65 7.08
N THR A 58 -8.52 -0.37 8.32
CA THR A 58 -8.91 0.97 8.73
C THR A 58 -7.66 1.81 9.02
N LYS A 59 -7.86 3.12 9.17
CA LYS A 59 -6.76 4.02 9.51
C LYS A 59 -5.95 3.54 10.72
N ALA A 60 -6.60 2.87 11.66
CA ALA A 60 -5.92 2.36 12.85
C ALA A 60 -4.84 1.33 12.51
N GLY A 61 -4.95 0.63 11.37
CA GLY A 61 -3.96 -0.34 10.92
C GLY A 61 -2.82 0.23 10.08
N ARG A 62 -2.66 1.53 10.00
CA ARG A 62 -1.71 2.18 9.08
C ARG A 62 -0.24 1.89 9.36
N ALA A 63 0.09 1.27 10.48
CA ALA A 63 1.46 0.88 10.77
C ALA A 63 1.75 -0.58 10.37
N THR A 64 0.85 -1.22 9.62
CA THR A 64 1.01 -2.63 9.24
C THR A 64 1.14 -2.79 7.73
N ALA A 65 1.86 -3.82 7.31
CA ALA A 65 1.99 -4.16 5.90
C ALA A 65 0.64 -4.49 5.26
N GLY A 66 -0.25 -5.14 6.00
CA GLY A 66 -1.58 -5.50 5.49
C GLY A 66 -2.38 -4.30 5.06
N PHE A 67 -2.35 -3.22 5.83
CA PHE A 67 -3.04 -1.98 5.46
C PHE A 67 -2.52 -1.45 4.11
N TRP A 68 -1.20 -1.32 3.99
CA TRP A 68 -0.60 -0.71 2.80
C TRP A 68 -0.74 -1.60 1.57
N SER A 69 -0.63 -2.93 1.73
CA SER A 69 -0.88 -3.86 0.62
C SER A 69 -2.33 -3.73 0.13
N ARG A 70 -3.29 -3.72 1.04
CA ARG A 70 -4.70 -3.59 0.67
C ARG A 70 -4.96 -2.32 -0.13
N TRP A 71 -4.47 -1.18 0.34
CA TRP A 71 -4.85 0.09 -0.25
C TRP A 71 -3.97 0.50 -1.43
N LEU A 72 -2.68 0.17 -1.42
CA LEU A 72 -1.80 0.57 -2.52
C LEU A 72 -1.67 -0.49 -3.62
N LEU A 73 -1.86 -1.76 -3.30
CA LEU A 73 -1.65 -2.83 -4.28
C LEU A 73 -2.92 -3.54 -4.69
N TRP A 74 -3.95 -3.53 -3.85
CA TRP A 74 -5.16 -4.32 -4.07
C TRP A 74 -6.45 -3.49 -3.97
N SER A 75 -6.41 -2.20 -4.29
CA SER A 75 -7.62 -1.37 -4.29
C SER A 75 -7.99 -0.84 -5.66
N GLU A 76 -7.02 -0.39 -6.43
CA GLU A 76 -7.23 0.21 -7.74
C GLU A 76 -6.28 -0.41 -8.76
N PRO A 77 -6.65 -0.44 -10.05
CA PRO A 77 -5.80 -1.06 -11.06
C PRO A 77 -4.58 -0.24 -11.45
N SER A 78 -4.41 0.97 -10.92
CA SER A 78 -3.18 1.73 -11.13
C SER A 78 -2.66 2.23 -9.80
N LEU A 79 -1.33 2.29 -9.69
CA LEU A 79 -0.70 2.77 -8.47
C LEU A 79 -1.08 4.22 -8.17
N ARG A 80 -1.16 5.06 -9.20
CA ARG A 80 -1.56 6.46 -9.03
C ARG A 80 -2.94 6.59 -8.39
N GLN A 81 -3.91 5.83 -8.91
CA GLN A 81 -5.27 5.84 -8.35
C GLN A 81 -5.30 5.25 -6.95
N ALA A 82 -4.49 4.21 -6.70
CA ALA A 82 -4.41 3.60 -5.39
C ALA A 82 -3.82 4.57 -4.36
N ILE A 83 -2.81 5.35 -4.73
CA ILE A 83 -2.25 6.37 -3.84
C ILE A 83 -3.33 7.38 -3.47
N LYS A 84 -4.11 7.84 -4.44
CA LYS A 84 -5.17 8.80 -4.19
C LYS A 84 -6.23 8.23 -3.25
N ARG A 85 -6.62 6.98 -3.46
CA ARG A 85 -7.61 6.32 -2.61
C ARG A 85 -7.08 6.12 -1.19
N THR A 86 -5.83 5.72 -1.05
CA THR A 86 -5.20 5.51 0.25
C THR A 86 -5.15 6.82 1.04
N GLY A 87 -4.89 7.94 0.36
CA GLY A 87 -4.90 9.25 0.99
C GLY A 87 -6.25 9.58 1.61
N LYS A 88 -7.34 9.16 0.97
CA LYS A 88 -8.69 9.36 1.52
C LYS A 88 -8.92 8.52 2.76
N VAL A 89 -8.39 7.30 2.80
CA VAL A 89 -8.52 6.44 3.96
C VAL A 89 -7.75 7.01 5.15
N LEU A 90 -6.55 7.52 4.89
CA LEU A 90 -5.72 8.12 5.95
C LEU A 90 -6.29 9.43 6.48
N GLY A 91 -7.00 10.17 5.62
CA GLY A 91 -7.60 11.44 6.00
C GLY A 91 -6.68 12.63 5.73
N PRO A 92 -7.18 13.86 5.98
CA PRO A 92 -6.47 15.08 5.57
C PRO A 92 -5.20 15.39 6.34
N LYS A 93 -4.93 14.71 7.45
CA LYS A 93 -3.70 14.92 8.21
C LYS A 93 -2.48 14.29 7.58
N TYR A 94 -2.67 13.38 6.62
CA TYR A 94 -1.58 12.65 5.99
C TYR A 94 -1.55 12.94 4.50
N LYS A 95 -0.34 13.04 3.95
CA LYS A 95 -0.16 13.18 2.52
C LYS A 95 0.91 12.22 2.05
N ILE A 96 0.54 11.29 1.18
CA ILE A 96 1.48 10.34 0.61
C ILE A 96 2.34 11.06 -0.42
N LYS A 97 3.65 10.99 -0.27
CA LYS A 97 4.60 11.53 -1.22
C LYS A 97 5.33 10.39 -1.92
N PHE A 98 5.04 10.21 -3.19
CA PHE A 98 5.70 9.18 -3.98
C PHE A 98 7.08 9.66 -4.39
N LEU A 99 8.12 8.97 -3.93
CA LEU A 99 9.51 9.26 -4.25
C LEU A 99 9.97 8.22 -5.26
N SER A 100 10.03 8.62 -6.53
CA SER A 100 10.35 7.72 -7.62
C SER A 100 11.81 7.30 -7.65
N GLY A 101 12.59 7.90 -6.88
CA GLY A 101 13.98 7.77 -6.95
C GLY A 101 14.60 6.47 -7.16
N ASN A 102 14.79 6.36 -7.85
CA ASN A 102 15.40 5.56 -8.03
C ASN A 102 16.51 5.84 -8.44
N LYS A 103 16.35 6.28 -8.59
CA LYS A 103 17.21 6.59 -8.94
C LYS A 103 17.97 6.48 -8.28
#